data_47ffb14fd14ad53b7f352813eebe9cbb
#
_entry.id   47ffb14fd14ad53b7f352813eebe9cbb
#
_cell.length_a   1.000
_cell.length_b   1.000
_cell.length_c   1.000
_cell.angle_alpha   90.00
_cell.angle_beta   90.00
_cell.angle_gamma   90.00
#
_symmetry.space_group_name_H-M   'P 1'
#
loop_
_entity.id
_entity.type
_entity.pdbx_description
1 polymer ?
#
loop_
_entity_poly.entity_id
_entity_poly.type
_entity_poly.pdbx_seq_one_letter_code
_entity_poly.pdbx_strand_id
1 'polypeptide(L)'
;INPCLVLGPALNPKNTTSESINILKMLGDGQMKMGAPRLGAGVVDVRDVALAHYKAGVTKNASGRYITAAYETNFLEMGMELLPKYGEKYPLPKKAIPKWLVMILGPLTNKSFTRKFIRNNVDIPWKADNSKIKKELGIKFRPFRETMEDAFQSIIDAELI
;
A
#
# COMPACT_ATOMS: atom_id res chain seq x y z
N ILE A 1 -13.17 -4.53 -12.20
CA ILE A 1 -12.19 -4.74 -11.11
C ILE A 1 -11.98 -3.41 -10.41
N ASN A 2 -12.12 -3.39 -9.09
CA ASN A 2 -11.99 -2.22 -8.24
C ASN A 2 -10.81 -2.43 -7.25
N PRO A 3 -9.57 -2.16 -7.67
CA PRO A 3 -8.42 -2.31 -6.80
C PRO A 3 -8.36 -1.19 -5.76
N CYS A 4 -7.76 -1.47 -4.62
CA CYS A 4 -7.30 -0.49 -3.65
C CYS A 4 -5.88 0.03 -4.00
N LEU A 5 -5.02 0.31 -3.02
CA LEU A 5 -3.64 0.69 -3.28
C LEU A 5 -2.89 -0.47 -3.93
N VAL A 6 -2.51 -0.30 -5.19
CA VAL A 6 -1.79 -1.33 -5.95
C VAL A 6 -0.30 -1.18 -5.70
N LEU A 7 0.31 -2.22 -5.12
CA LEU A 7 1.74 -2.33 -4.87
C LEU A 7 2.32 -3.50 -5.68
N GLY A 8 3.61 -3.74 -5.57
CA GLY A 8 4.31 -4.79 -6.29
C GLY A 8 5.41 -4.26 -7.19
N PRO A 9 6.12 -5.14 -7.91
CA PRO A 9 7.26 -4.72 -8.73
C PRO A 9 6.80 -3.81 -9.87
N ALA A 10 7.42 -2.62 -9.95
CA ALA A 10 7.15 -1.65 -11.00
C ALA A 10 8.09 -1.88 -12.20
N LEU A 11 7.53 -1.97 -13.41
CA LEU A 11 8.30 -2.16 -14.63
C LEU A 11 9.11 -0.92 -15.03
N ASN A 12 8.59 0.26 -14.76
CA ASN A 12 9.29 1.52 -15.06
C ASN A 12 8.99 2.57 -13.96
N PRO A 13 9.59 2.42 -12.78
CA PRO A 13 9.29 3.29 -11.65
C PRO A 13 9.86 4.71 -11.81
N LYS A 14 10.87 4.94 -12.67
CA LYS A 14 11.48 6.26 -12.88
C LYS A 14 10.54 7.27 -13.55
N ASN A 15 9.62 6.80 -14.39
CA ASN A 15 8.73 7.64 -15.19
C ASN A 15 7.27 7.60 -14.70
N THR A 16 7.07 7.44 -13.40
CA THR A 16 5.72 7.36 -12.84
C THR A 16 5.49 8.44 -11.77
N THR A 17 4.27 8.97 -11.76
CA THR A 17 3.74 9.83 -10.70
C THR A 17 2.82 9.05 -9.74
N SER A 18 2.95 7.71 -9.72
CA SER A 18 2.10 6.83 -8.91
C SER A 18 2.24 7.13 -7.42
N GLU A 19 1.11 7.31 -6.74
CA GLU A 19 1.06 7.44 -5.27
C GLU A 19 1.65 6.20 -4.57
N SER A 20 1.49 5.01 -5.15
CA SER A 20 2.08 3.78 -4.62
C SER A 20 3.61 3.86 -4.55
N ILE A 21 4.25 4.34 -5.62
CA ILE A 21 5.70 4.54 -5.66
C ILE A 21 6.12 5.63 -4.67
N ASN A 22 5.36 6.72 -4.58
CA ASN A 22 5.65 7.79 -3.62
C ASN A 22 5.61 7.29 -2.17
N ILE A 23 4.64 6.44 -1.81
CA ILE A 23 4.56 5.84 -0.47
C ILE A 23 5.80 4.98 -0.19
N LEU A 24 6.20 4.13 -1.13
CA LEU A 24 7.41 3.29 -0.99
C LEU A 24 8.67 4.15 -0.82
N LYS A 25 8.80 5.23 -1.58
CA LYS A 25 9.91 6.19 -1.45
C LYS A 25 9.91 6.85 -0.07
N MET A 26 8.76 7.35 0.40
CA MET A 26 8.63 7.96 1.73
C MET A 26 9.00 7.00 2.86
N LEU A 27 8.76 5.69 2.69
CA LEU A 27 9.20 4.67 3.65
C LEU A 27 10.72 4.51 3.65
N GLY A 28 11.37 4.54 2.46
CA GLY A 28 12.79 4.22 2.28
C GLY A 28 13.75 5.41 2.37
N ASP A 29 13.30 6.63 2.04
CA ASP A 29 14.15 7.84 1.98
C ASP A 29 14.33 8.55 3.35
N GLY A 30 13.70 8.03 4.40
CA GLY A 30 13.81 8.56 5.75
C GLY A 30 12.76 9.61 6.14
N GLN A 31 11.83 9.97 5.27
CA GLN A 31 10.74 10.88 5.63
C GLN A 31 9.92 10.35 6.81
N MET A 32 9.80 9.01 6.91
CA MET A 32 9.08 8.33 8.00
C MET A 32 9.98 7.71 9.07
N LYS A 33 11.28 8.04 9.13
CA LYS A 33 12.23 7.44 10.10
C LYS A 33 11.85 7.67 11.57
N MET A 34 11.22 8.80 11.87
CA MET A 34 10.76 9.11 13.23
C MET A 34 9.49 8.33 13.62
N GLY A 35 8.83 7.73 12.66
CA GLY A 35 7.61 6.95 12.78
C GLY A 35 6.66 7.19 11.62
N ALA A 36 5.66 6.32 11.47
CA ALA A 36 4.62 6.46 10.45
C ALA A 36 3.23 6.58 11.08
N PRO A 37 2.29 7.31 10.44
CA PRO A 37 0.90 7.34 10.91
C PRO A 37 0.24 5.98 10.65
N ARG A 38 -0.68 5.59 11.53
CA ARG A 38 -1.59 4.47 11.27
C ARG A 38 -2.73 4.95 10.36
N LEU A 39 -2.38 5.36 9.16
CA LEU A 39 -3.33 5.70 8.11
C LEU A 39 -3.73 4.41 7.40
N GLY A 40 -4.99 3.99 7.60
CA GLY A 40 -5.52 2.75 7.06
C GLY A 40 -5.57 2.75 5.53
N ALA A 41 -5.19 1.63 4.93
CA ALA A 41 -5.25 1.41 3.50
C ALA A 41 -5.53 -0.07 3.18
N GLY A 42 -6.26 -0.31 2.09
CA GLY A 42 -6.27 -1.62 1.46
C GLY A 42 -5.10 -1.75 0.49
N VAL A 43 -4.48 -2.91 0.43
CA VAL A 43 -3.36 -3.19 -0.49
C VAL A 43 -3.63 -4.42 -1.33
N VAL A 44 -3.15 -4.41 -2.56
CA VAL A 44 -3.16 -5.56 -3.46
C VAL A 44 -1.92 -5.56 -4.36
N ASP A 45 -1.43 -6.76 -4.68
CA ASP A 45 -0.31 -6.92 -5.62
C ASP A 45 -0.76 -6.63 -7.06
N VAL A 46 0.05 -5.91 -7.82
CA VAL A 46 -0.20 -5.59 -9.24
C VAL A 46 -0.39 -6.84 -10.10
N ARG A 47 0.32 -7.92 -9.78
CA ARG A 47 0.22 -9.21 -10.48
C ARG A 47 -1.13 -9.88 -10.22
N ASP A 48 -1.66 -9.73 -9.00
CA ASP A 48 -3.00 -10.24 -8.65
C ASP A 48 -4.11 -9.40 -9.28
N VAL A 49 -3.90 -8.08 -9.41
CA VAL A 49 -4.81 -7.20 -10.16
C VAL A 49 -4.85 -7.61 -11.64
N ALA A 50 -3.68 -7.86 -12.25
CA ALA A 50 -3.60 -8.33 -13.64
C ALA A 50 -4.33 -9.66 -13.83
N LEU A 51 -4.08 -10.63 -12.91
CA LEU A 51 -4.77 -11.92 -12.94
C LEU A 51 -6.29 -11.76 -12.75
N ALA A 52 -6.73 -10.85 -11.90
CA ALA A 52 -8.15 -10.56 -11.68
C ALA A 52 -8.82 -10.03 -12.96
N HIS A 53 -8.16 -9.12 -13.68
CA HIS A 53 -8.67 -8.63 -14.97
C HIS A 53 -8.78 -9.75 -15.99
N TYR A 54 -7.73 -10.56 -16.14
CA TYR A 54 -7.76 -11.71 -17.05
C TYR A 54 -8.91 -12.66 -16.71
N LYS A 55 -9.00 -13.11 -15.44
CA LYS A 55 -10.05 -14.03 -15.02
C LYS A 55 -11.46 -13.44 -15.17
N ALA A 56 -11.66 -12.17 -14.87
CA ALA A 56 -12.95 -11.52 -15.10
C ALA A 56 -13.35 -11.52 -16.57
N GLY A 57 -12.39 -11.37 -17.50
CA GLY A 57 -12.63 -11.40 -18.94
C GLY A 57 -12.97 -12.78 -19.50
N VAL A 58 -12.42 -13.86 -18.92
CA VAL A 58 -12.60 -15.23 -19.44
C VAL A 58 -13.62 -16.07 -18.67
N THR A 59 -14.05 -15.63 -17.48
CA THR A 59 -15.03 -16.37 -16.67
C THR A 59 -16.44 -16.09 -17.17
N LYS A 60 -17.10 -17.11 -17.72
CA LYS A 60 -18.40 -17.02 -18.40
C LYS A 60 -19.51 -16.29 -17.62
N ASN A 61 -19.55 -16.45 -16.30
CA ASN A 61 -20.58 -15.88 -15.43
C ASN A 61 -20.06 -14.70 -14.59
N ALA A 62 -18.86 -14.17 -14.90
CA ALA A 62 -18.34 -13.01 -14.19
C ALA A 62 -19.22 -11.79 -14.46
N SER A 63 -19.70 -11.12 -13.41
CA SER A 63 -20.58 -9.97 -13.56
C SER A 63 -20.43 -8.96 -12.39
N GLY A 64 -20.77 -7.70 -12.68
CA GLY A 64 -20.75 -6.63 -11.69
C GLY A 64 -19.34 -6.22 -11.25
N ARG A 65 -19.19 -5.76 -10.00
CA ARG A 65 -17.94 -5.23 -9.47
C ARG A 65 -17.23 -6.25 -8.58
N TYR A 66 -15.90 -6.31 -8.70
CA TYR A 66 -15.02 -7.13 -7.86
C TYR A 66 -14.06 -6.22 -7.11
N ILE A 67 -14.19 -6.18 -5.79
CA ILE A 67 -13.26 -5.48 -4.91
C ILE A 67 -11.99 -6.31 -4.86
N THR A 68 -10.86 -5.68 -5.23
CA THR A 68 -9.55 -6.33 -5.28
C THR A 68 -8.66 -5.69 -4.23
N ALA A 69 -8.93 -6.05 -2.96
CA ALA A 69 -8.18 -5.68 -1.77
C ALA A 69 -7.70 -6.96 -1.10
N ALA A 70 -6.39 -7.21 -1.09
CA ALA A 70 -5.82 -8.42 -0.52
C ALA A 70 -5.69 -8.31 1.00
N TYR A 71 -5.20 -7.15 1.46
CA TYR A 71 -4.85 -6.89 2.86
C TYR A 71 -5.38 -5.54 3.32
N GLU A 72 -5.81 -5.51 4.57
CA GLU A 72 -6.11 -4.30 5.33
C GLU A 72 -4.89 -3.98 6.17
N THR A 73 -4.31 -2.79 6.01
CA THR A 73 -3.04 -2.40 6.61
C THR A 73 -2.99 -0.89 6.86
N ASN A 74 -1.83 -0.38 7.27
CA ASN A 74 -1.53 1.03 7.42
C ASN A 74 -0.04 1.31 7.13
N PHE A 75 0.33 2.58 7.01
CA PHE A 75 1.70 2.97 6.62
C PHE A 75 2.78 2.45 7.58
N LEU A 76 2.49 2.36 8.88
CA LEU A 76 3.43 1.76 9.83
C LEU A 76 3.64 0.27 9.54
N GLU A 77 2.56 -0.49 9.37
CA GLU A 77 2.64 -1.93 9.09
C GLU A 77 3.35 -2.21 7.76
N MET A 78 3.09 -1.39 6.72
CA MET A 78 3.84 -1.48 5.46
C MET A 78 5.35 -1.35 5.69
N GLY A 79 5.77 -0.37 6.48
CA GLY A 79 7.19 -0.20 6.83
C GLY A 79 7.73 -1.34 7.69
N MET A 80 6.94 -1.88 8.61
CA MET A 80 7.35 -3.00 9.47
C MET A 80 7.56 -4.29 8.68
N GLU A 81 6.79 -4.54 7.61
CA GLU A 81 7.02 -5.70 6.73
C GLU A 81 8.38 -5.65 6.03
N LEU A 82 8.94 -4.47 5.80
CA LEU A 82 10.24 -4.28 5.16
C LEU A 82 11.43 -4.38 6.13
N LEU A 83 11.20 -4.25 7.44
CA LEU A 83 12.27 -4.23 8.45
C LEU A 83 13.17 -5.47 8.42
N PRO A 84 12.66 -6.72 8.31
CA PRO A 84 13.50 -7.89 8.37
C PRO A 84 14.58 -7.95 7.28
N LYS A 85 14.27 -7.42 6.09
CA LYS A 85 15.17 -7.47 4.92
C LYS A 85 15.95 -6.18 4.70
N TYR A 86 15.34 -5.04 5.00
CA TYR A 86 15.89 -3.73 4.61
C TYR A 86 16.18 -2.79 5.78
N GLY A 87 15.78 -3.15 7.01
CA GLY A 87 15.84 -2.26 8.17
C GLY A 87 17.24 -1.86 8.65
N GLU A 88 18.29 -2.55 8.18
CA GLU A 88 19.70 -2.16 8.45
C GLU A 88 20.21 -1.09 7.47
N LYS A 89 19.70 -1.10 6.23
CA LYS A 89 20.17 -0.21 5.15
C LYS A 89 19.30 1.03 4.97
N TYR A 90 18.01 0.91 5.25
CA TYR A 90 17.03 1.97 5.00
C TYR A 90 16.38 2.45 6.29
N PRO A 91 16.14 3.76 6.45
CA PRO A 91 15.59 4.35 7.66
C PRO A 91 14.07 4.16 7.80
N LEU A 92 13.64 2.90 7.79
CA LEU A 92 12.24 2.50 7.85
C LEU A 92 11.58 2.86 9.20
N PRO A 93 10.26 3.16 9.23
CA PRO A 93 9.56 3.47 10.47
C PRO A 93 9.45 2.25 11.38
N LYS A 94 9.77 2.45 12.68
CA LYS A 94 9.70 1.39 13.72
C LYS A 94 8.59 1.63 14.74
N LYS A 95 7.93 2.79 14.71
CA LYS A 95 6.88 3.16 15.66
C LYS A 95 5.81 4.04 15.03
N ALA A 96 4.62 4.03 15.64
CA ALA A 96 3.56 4.92 15.24
C ALA A 96 3.83 6.37 15.68
N ILE A 97 3.44 7.32 14.82
CA ILE A 97 3.28 8.72 15.24
C ILE A 97 1.88 8.86 15.86
N PRO A 98 1.77 9.39 17.11
CA PRO A 98 0.47 9.61 17.72
C PRO A 98 -0.42 10.55 16.89
N LYS A 99 -1.72 10.26 16.80
CA LYS A 99 -2.68 11.02 15.98
C LYS A 99 -2.66 12.53 16.25
N TRP A 100 -2.53 12.95 17.52
CA TRP A 100 -2.46 14.36 17.87
C TRP A 100 -1.27 15.08 17.21
N LEU A 101 -0.11 14.39 17.14
CA LEU A 101 1.09 14.93 16.49
C LEU A 101 0.91 14.99 14.96
N VAL A 102 0.27 13.97 14.36
CA VAL A 102 -0.09 13.98 12.94
C VAL A 102 -1.04 15.15 12.64
N MET A 103 -1.98 15.48 13.56
CA MET A 103 -2.90 16.62 13.39
C MET A 103 -2.20 17.99 13.39
N ILE A 104 -1.04 18.09 14.05
CA ILE A 104 -0.23 19.32 14.07
C ILE A 104 0.68 19.39 12.84
N LEU A 105 1.44 18.33 12.59
CA LEU A 105 2.48 18.32 11.56
C LEU A 105 1.94 18.01 10.15
N GLY A 106 0.92 17.17 10.04
CA GLY A 106 0.39 16.72 8.76
C GLY A 106 0.02 17.85 7.81
N PRO A 107 -0.76 18.87 8.23
CA PRO A 107 -1.11 20.00 7.37
C PRO A 107 0.08 20.85 6.92
N LEU A 108 1.20 20.80 7.65
CA LEU A 108 2.42 21.53 7.31
C LEU A 108 3.27 20.78 6.28
N THR A 109 3.21 19.45 6.28
CA THR A 109 4.00 18.59 5.40
C THR A 109 3.29 18.32 4.06
N ASN A 110 1.96 18.19 4.08
CA ASN A 110 1.18 17.92 2.87
C ASN A 110 -0.22 18.54 2.96
N LYS A 111 -0.57 19.35 1.96
CA LYS A 111 -1.87 20.05 1.88
C LYS A 111 -3.08 19.10 1.89
N SER A 112 -2.90 17.86 1.43
CA SER A 112 -3.96 16.83 1.45
C SER A 112 -4.22 16.27 2.86
N PHE A 113 -3.27 16.41 3.78
CA PHE A 113 -3.40 15.99 5.18
C PHE A 113 -4.12 17.04 6.02
N THR A 114 -5.34 17.39 5.64
CA THR A 114 -6.16 18.32 6.43
C THR A 114 -6.51 17.71 7.79
N ARG A 115 -6.76 18.54 8.81
CA ARG A 115 -7.18 18.07 10.13
C ARG A 115 -8.44 17.20 10.07
N LYS A 116 -9.38 17.51 9.16
CA LYS A 116 -10.59 16.71 8.92
C LYS A 116 -10.23 15.32 8.37
N PHE A 117 -9.33 15.27 7.38
CA PHE A 117 -8.85 14.02 6.82
C PHE A 117 -8.18 13.16 7.89
N ILE A 118 -7.24 13.71 8.66
CA ILE A 118 -6.50 13.00 9.72
C ILE A 118 -7.47 12.45 10.78
N ARG A 119 -8.42 13.28 11.24
CA ARG A 119 -9.42 12.86 12.23
C ARG A 119 -10.22 11.64 11.77
N ASN A 120 -10.55 11.57 10.49
CA ASN A 120 -11.43 10.57 9.92
C ASN A 120 -10.70 9.33 9.34
N ASN A 121 -9.37 9.35 9.26
CA ASN A 121 -8.63 8.27 8.60
C ASN A 121 -7.45 7.72 9.41
N VAL A 122 -6.83 8.52 10.29
CA VAL A 122 -5.71 8.04 11.13
C VAL A 122 -6.26 7.31 12.36
N ASP A 123 -5.69 6.15 12.68
CA ASP A 123 -6.14 5.20 13.72
C ASP A 123 -7.58 4.68 13.47
N ILE A 124 -8.03 4.70 12.23
CA ILE A 124 -9.29 4.10 11.81
C ILE A 124 -8.97 2.95 10.85
N PRO A 125 -9.38 1.72 11.16
CA PRO A 125 -9.17 0.58 10.27
C PRO A 125 -9.89 0.78 8.94
N TRP A 126 -9.17 0.60 7.84
CA TRP A 126 -9.77 0.48 6.52
C TRP A 126 -10.27 -0.95 6.33
N LYS A 127 -11.46 -1.12 5.75
CA LYS A 127 -12.05 -2.45 5.54
C LYS A 127 -12.69 -2.58 4.17
N ALA A 128 -12.54 -3.76 3.56
CA ALA A 128 -13.25 -4.12 2.33
C ALA A 128 -13.51 -5.62 2.25
N ASP A 129 -14.66 -5.99 1.73
CA ASP A 129 -15.00 -7.39 1.50
C ASP A 129 -14.54 -7.84 0.11
N ASN A 130 -13.58 -8.76 0.08
CA ASN A 130 -13.04 -9.40 -1.11
C ASN A 130 -13.57 -10.82 -1.33
N SER A 131 -14.61 -11.24 -0.63
CA SER A 131 -15.15 -12.61 -0.70
C SER A 131 -15.65 -12.96 -2.10
N LYS A 132 -16.30 -12.02 -2.77
CA LYS A 132 -16.83 -12.22 -4.14
C LYS A 132 -15.73 -12.58 -5.14
N ILE A 133 -14.61 -11.85 -5.17
CA ILE A 133 -13.53 -12.12 -6.12
C ILE A 133 -12.86 -13.47 -5.86
N LYS A 134 -12.71 -13.84 -4.59
CA LYS A 134 -12.18 -15.16 -4.20
C LYS A 134 -13.11 -16.29 -4.65
N LYS A 135 -14.43 -16.14 -4.42
CA LYS A 135 -15.44 -17.16 -4.72
C LYS A 135 -15.66 -17.32 -6.22
N GLU A 136 -15.87 -16.22 -6.96
CA GLU A 136 -16.30 -16.25 -8.35
C GLU A 136 -15.13 -16.33 -9.34
N LEU A 137 -14.02 -15.67 -9.05
CA LEU A 137 -12.83 -15.67 -9.92
C LEU A 137 -11.71 -16.57 -9.42
N GLY A 138 -11.84 -17.19 -8.23
CA GLY A 138 -10.84 -18.07 -7.67
C GLY A 138 -9.48 -17.37 -7.46
N ILE A 139 -9.47 -16.08 -7.13
CA ILE A 139 -8.24 -15.33 -6.86
C ILE A 139 -7.68 -15.76 -5.52
N LYS A 140 -6.40 -16.13 -5.51
CA LYS A 140 -5.56 -16.32 -4.32
C LYS A 140 -4.54 -15.20 -4.31
N PHE A 141 -4.60 -14.33 -3.33
CA PHE A 141 -3.70 -13.19 -3.22
C PHE A 141 -2.31 -13.62 -2.71
N ARG A 142 -1.26 -12.98 -3.22
CA ARG A 142 0.13 -13.14 -2.77
C ARG A 142 0.31 -12.70 -1.33
N PRO A 143 1.26 -13.28 -0.58
CA PRO A 143 1.59 -12.84 0.76
C PRO A 143 1.96 -11.35 0.79
N PHE A 144 1.51 -10.64 1.83
CA PHE A 144 1.74 -9.19 1.95
C PHE A 144 3.22 -8.83 1.96
N ARG A 145 4.02 -9.59 2.69
CA ARG A 145 5.47 -9.39 2.76
C ARG A 145 6.13 -9.52 1.39
N GLU A 146 5.78 -10.53 0.61
CA GLU A 146 6.29 -10.72 -0.75
C GLU A 146 5.98 -9.50 -1.62
N THR A 147 4.72 -9.04 -1.59
CA THR A 147 4.31 -7.83 -2.32
C THR A 147 5.12 -6.61 -1.92
N MET A 148 5.31 -6.40 -0.60
CA MET A 148 6.07 -5.26 -0.08
C MET A 148 7.55 -5.34 -0.44
N GLU A 149 8.18 -6.50 -0.28
CA GLU A 149 9.60 -6.70 -0.59
C GLU A 149 9.89 -6.54 -2.09
N ASP A 150 9.07 -7.13 -2.96
CA ASP A 150 9.24 -7.01 -4.42
C ASP A 150 9.01 -5.56 -4.89
N ALA A 151 8.00 -4.89 -4.34
CA ALA A 151 7.74 -3.48 -4.64
C ALA A 151 8.92 -2.59 -4.21
N PHE A 152 9.43 -2.80 -3.00
CA PHE A 152 10.54 -2.02 -2.46
C PHE A 152 11.84 -2.28 -3.22
N GLN A 153 12.12 -3.56 -3.57
CA GLN A 153 13.27 -3.92 -4.38
C GLN A 153 13.24 -3.22 -5.74
N SER A 154 12.06 -3.14 -6.38
CA SER A 154 11.94 -2.50 -7.70
C SER A 154 12.29 -1.00 -7.70
N ILE A 155 12.08 -0.29 -6.59
CA ILE A 155 12.47 1.13 -6.48
C ILE A 155 13.95 1.28 -6.10
N ILE A 156 14.54 0.31 -5.40
CA ILE A 156 15.99 0.24 -5.16
C ILE A 156 16.72 0.02 -6.48
N ASP A 157 16.30 -0.98 -7.26
CA ASP A 157 16.92 -1.32 -8.56
C ASP A 157 16.82 -0.18 -9.57
N ALA A 158 15.81 0.68 -9.40
CA ALA A 158 15.64 1.90 -10.19
C ALA A 158 16.40 3.12 -9.63
N GLU A 159 17.15 2.97 -8.53
CA GLU A 159 17.90 4.06 -7.88
C GLU A 159 17.02 5.25 -7.48
N LEU A 160 15.81 4.97 -6.94
CA LEU A 160 14.88 5.99 -6.49
C LEU A 160 15.00 6.33 -5.00
N ILE A 161 15.72 5.48 -4.26
CA ILE A 161 16.05 5.64 -2.83
C ILE A 161 17.46 5.12 -2.56
#